data_fc7e7f0dc166bae7088368cf978dab63
#
_entry.id   fc7e7f0dc166bae7088368cf978dab63
#
_cell.length_a   1.000
_cell.length_b   1.000
_cell.length_c   1.000
_cell.angle_alpha   90.00
_cell.angle_beta   90.00
_cell.angle_gamma   90.00
#
_symmetry.space_group_name_H-M   'P 1'
#
loop_
_entity.id
_entity.type
_entity.pdbx_description
1 polymer ?
#
loop_
_entity_poly.entity_id
_entity_poly.type
_entity_poly.pdbx_seq_one_letter_code
_entity_poly.pdbx_strand_id
1 'polypeptide(L)'
;ICTGDGLSLAMQAGVPLMDTEMIQYHPTTLAGNGILLSEAARGDGAYLINSEGERFMEKYAPEYMELASRDVVSRAEQTEIDEGRGVDGCVFLDLRHLGKKFIEDRLGYLQEVALEFRGIDLSEKPIPIKPGMHYIMGGIKTDLNGATNVPGLYAAGECANVSVHGANRPVSYTHLRAHET
;
A
#
# COMPACT_ATOMS: atom_id res chain seq x y z
N ILE A 1 -15.21 -5.46 -5.03
CA ILE A 1 -14.04 -5.68 -5.92
C ILE A 1 -14.02 -4.55 -6.94
N CYS A 2 -12.89 -3.85 -7.05
CA CYS A 2 -12.71 -2.80 -8.05
C CYS A 2 -12.17 -3.43 -9.33
N THR A 3 -12.93 -3.37 -10.41
CA THR A 3 -12.62 -4.04 -11.69
C THR A 3 -12.29 -3.04 -12.82
N GLY A 4 -12.23 -1.74 -12.52
CA GLY A 4 -11.90 -0.70 -13.50
C GLY A 4 -13.07 -0.32 -14.42
N ASP A 5 -14.30 -0.67 -14.09
CA ASP A 5 -15.47 -0.43 -14.93
C ASP A 5 -15.67 1.06 -15.23
N GLY A 6 -15.43 1.94 -14.25
CA GLY A 6 -15.51 3.40 -14.45
C GLY A 6 -14.50 3.91 -15.48
N LEU A 7 -13.27 3.38 -15.47
CA LEU A 7 -12.25 3.71 -16.48
C LEU A 7 -12.67 3.23 -17.87
N SER A 8 -13.20 2.00 -17.94
CA SER A 8 -13.69 1.42 -19.19
C SER A 8 -14.85 2.22 -19.79
N LEU A 9 -15.83 2.59 -18.98
CA LEU A 9 -16.98 3.41 -19.43
C LEU A 9 -16.54 4.79 -19.94
N ALA A 10 -15.63 5.45 -19.22
CA ALA A 10 -15.10 6.75 -19.63
C ALA A 10 -14.35 6.65 -20.96
N MET A 11 -13.51 5.63 -21.12
CA MET A 11 -12.77 5.38 -22.36
C MET A 11 -13.73 5.12 -23.54
N GLN A 12 -14.79 4.34 -23.33
CA GLN A 12 -15.82 4.09 -24.37
C GLN A 12 -16.60 5.36 -24.74
N ALA A 13 -16.77 6.28 -23.79
CA ALA A 13 -17.38 7.59 -24.02
C ALA A 13 -16.43 8.60 -24.70
N GLY A 14 -15.19 8.21 -25.03
CA GLY A 14 -14.19 9.08 -25.66
C GLY A 14 -13.48 10.02 -24.68
N VAL A 15 -13.51 9.71 -23.38
CA VAL A 15 -12.73 10.45 -22.39
C VAL A 15 -11.32 9.88 -22.32
N PRO A 16 -10.25 10.70 -22.45
CA PRO A 16 -8.88 10.22 -22.33
C PRO A 16 -8.58 9.78 -20.90
N LEU A 17 -7.80 8.71 -20.76
CA LEU A 17 -7.15 8.30 -19.52
C LEU A 17 -5.75 8.92 -19.48
N MET A 18 -5.22 9.13 -18.26
CA MET A 18 -3.92 9.75 -18.04
C MET A 18 -3.18 9.02 -16.93
N ASP A 19 -1.85 8.87 -17.07
CA ASP A 19 -0.93 8.30 -16.08
C ASP A 19 -1.32 6.88 -15.61
N THR A 20 -1.93 6.07 -16.45
CA THR A 20 -2.47 4.74 -16.08
C THR A 20 -1.38 3.73 -15.75
N GLU A 21 -0.14 3.97 -16.13
CA GLU A 21 1.05 3.21 -15.78
C GLU A 21 1.53 3.48 -14.34
N MET A 22 1.05 4.57 -13.71
CA MET A 22 1.46 4.97 -12.36
C MET A 22 0.66 4.20 -11.31
N ILE A 23 1.21 3.08 -10.86
CA ILE A 23 0.61 2.23 -9.83
C ILE A 23 1.47 2.26 -8.56
N GLN A 24 0.86 2.59 -7.43
CA GLN A 24 1.51 2.53 -6.14
C GLN A 24 1.44 1.12 -5.56
N TYR A 25 2.57 0.61 -5.11
CA TYR A 25 2.64 -0.59 -4.32
C TYR A 25 2.55 -0.24 -2.82
N HIS A 26 1.80 -1.05 -2.09
CA HIS A 26 1.81 -1.00 -0.63
C HIS A 26 2.81 -2.03 -0.10
N PRO A 27 3.72 -1.63 0.80
CA PRO A 27 4.78 -2.55 1.26
C PRO A 27 4.20 -3.72 2.08
N THR A 28 3.21 -3.49 2.90
CA THR A 28 2.71 -4.51 3.81
C THR A 28 1.42 -5.15 3.29
N THR A 29 1.51 -6.02 2.29
CA THR A 29 0.41 -6.92 1.92
C THR A 29 0.72 -8.34 2.36
N LEU A 30 -0.29 -9.02 2.90
CA LEU A 30 -0.17 -10.40 3.37
C LEU A 30 0.18 -11.32 2.20
N ALA A 31 1.25 -12.06 2.34
CA ALA A 31 1.69 -13.00 1.32
C ALA A 31 0.59 -14.03 1.00
N GLY A 32 0.40 -14.35 -0.29
CA GLY A 32 -0.54 -15.36 -0.78
C GLY A 32 -1.93 -14.85 -1.12
N ASN A 33 -2.52 -13.92 -0.39
CA ASN A 33 -3.86 -13.39 -0.69
C ASN A 33 -3.90 -11.88 -0.96
N GLY A 34 -2.80 -11.14 -0.69
CA GLY A 34 -2.69 -9.72 -0.96
C GLY A 34 -3.51 -8.82 -0.03
N ILE A 35 -4.03 -9.34 1.08
CA ILE A 35 -4.76 -8.53 2.06
C ILE A 35 -3.83 -7.45 2.60
N LEU A 36 -4.32 -6.20 2.60
CA LEU A 36 -3.60 -5.06 3.10
C LEU A 36 -3.47 -5.14 4.62
N LEU A 37 -2.24 -5.15 5.12
CA LEU A 37 -1.94 -4.93 6.52
C LEU A 37 -1.73 -3.43 6.73
N SER A 38 -2.47 -2.87 7.68
CA SER A 38 -2.50 -1.42 7.93
C SER A 38 -1.10 -0.82 8.12
N GLU A 39 -0.87 0.35 7.55
CA GLU A 39 0.35 1.14 7.78
C GLU A 39 0.53 1.50 9.26
N ALA A 40 -0.57 1.50 10.04
CA ALA A 40 -0.54 1.71 11.48
C ALA A 40 0.43 0.74 12.19
N ALA A 41 0.56 -0.50 11.72
CA ALA A 41 1.51 -1.45 12.28
C ALA A 41 2.96 -0.93 12.27
N ARG A 42 3.40 -0.34 11.15
CA ARG A 42 4.73 0.29 11.04
C ARG A 42 4.79 1.58 11.86
N GLY A 43 3.72 2.35 11.87
CA GLY A 43 3.58 3.56 12.71
C GLY A 43 3.66 3.27 14.21
N ASP A 44 3.12 2.14 14.63
CA ASP A 44 3.16 1.67 16.02
C ASP A 44 4.47 0.92 16.37
N GLY A 45 5.42 0.83 15.43
CA GLY A 45 6.78 0.39 15.68
C GLY A 45 7.12 -1.02 15.20
N ALA A 46 6.29 -1.67 14.36
CA ALA A 46 6.64 -2.96 13.76
C ALA A 46 7.89 -2.85 12.88
N TYR A 47 8.76 -3.87 12.90
CA TYR A 47 9.99 -3.95 12.12
C TYR A 47 9.78 -4.72 10.83
N LEU A 48 10.52 -4.35 9.80
CA LEU A 48 10.66 -5.10 8.57
C LEU A 48 11.96 -5.90 8.63
N ILE A 49 11.84 -7.22 8.63
CA ILE A 49 13.00 -8.12 8.74
C ILE A 49 13.08 -9.08 7.54
N ASN A 50 14.32 -9.43 7.17
CA ASN A 50 14.60 -10.43 6.14
C ASN A 50 14.69 -11.86 6.73
N SER A 51 15.07 -12.83 5.91
CA SER A 51 15.23 -14.24 6.32
C SER A 51 16.33 -14.47 7.37
N GLU A 52 17.27 -13.55 7.48
CA GLU A 52 18.37 -13.60 8.44
C GLU A 52 18.01 -12.92 9.77
N GLY A 53 16.79 -12.34 9.84
CA GLY A 53 16.31 -11.60 11.01
C GLY A 53 16.85 -10.16 11.09
N GLU A 54 17.49 -9.68 10.04
CA GLU A 54 18.00 -8.32 9.98
C GLU A 54 16.88 -7.31 9.70
N ARG A 55 16.89 -6.21 10.41
CA ARG A 55 16.04 -5.05 10.16
C ARG A 55 16.59 -4.25 8.98
N PHE A 56 16.30 -4.69 7.77
CA PHE A 56 16.95 -4.23 6.55
C PHE A 56 16.72 -2.75 6.22
N MET A 57 15.68 -2.10 6.77
CA MET A 57 15.44 -0.69 6.53
C MET A 57 16.57 0.22 7.04
N GLU A 58 17.40 -0.23 7.97
CA GLU A 58 18.63 0.46 8.40
C GLU A 58 19.60 0.70 7.23
N LYS A 59 19.64 -0.22 6.26
CA LYS A 59 20.47 -0.13 5.06
C LYS A 59 19.90 0.83 4.01
N TYR A 60 18.57 0.85 3.85
CA TYR A 60 17.92 1.54 2.74
C TYR A 60 17.40 2.95 3.08
N ALA A 61 16.99 3.16 4.32
CA ALA A 61 16.46 4.43 4.79
C ALA A 61 16.73 4.65 6.29
N PRO A 62 17.99 4.84 6.71
CA PRO A 62 18.38 4.87 8.12
C PRO A 62 17.71 6.00 8.93
N GLU A 63 17.31 7.08 8.27
CA GLU A 63 16.66 8.23 8.91
C GLU A 63 15.19 7.98 9.23
N TYR A 64 14.46 7.34 8.33
CA TYR A 64 13.01 7.13 8.43
C TYR A 64 12.62 5.69 8.73
N MET A 65 13.53 4.75 8.55
CA MET A 65 13.33 3.33 8.78
C MET A 65 12.03 2.82 8.09
N GLU A 66 11.18 2.11 8.80
CA GLU A 66 9.88 1.62 8.31
C GLU A 66 8.87 2.73 7.99
N LEU A 67 9.12 3.95 8.40
CA LEU A 67 8.29 5.13 8.10
C LEU A 67 8.73 5.87 6.84
N ALA A 68 9.72 5.36 6.12
CA ALA A 68 10.06 5.86 4.79
C ALA A 68 8.86 5.76 3.84
N SER A 69 8.89 6.52 2.74
CA SER A 69 7.81 6.52 1.76
C SER A 69 7.56 5.10 1.19
N ARG A 70 6.32 4.82 0.82
CA ARG A 70 5.89 3.47 0.38
C ARG A 70 6.73 2.92 -0.76
N ASP A 71 7.12 3.77 -1.69
CA ASP A 71 7.96 3.37 -2.82
C ASP A 71 9.38 2.97 -2.39
N VAL A 72 9.97 3.67 -1.41
CA VAL A 72 11.27 3.32 -0.84
C VAL A 72 11.19 1.98 -0.10
N VAL A 73 10.18 1.81 0.77
CA VAL A 73 10.00 0.58 1.52
C VAL A 73 9.72 -0.60 0.58
N SER A 74 8.81 -0.45 -0.39
CA SER A 74 8.48 -1.53 -1.32
C SER A 74 9.69 -1.94 -2.20
N ARG A 75 10.52 -0.98 -2.62
CA ARG A 75 11.76 -1.30 -3.36
C ARG A 75 12.79 -2.00 -2.47
N ALA A 76 12.91 -1.58 -1.21
CA ALA A 76 13.80 -2.26 -0.26
C ALA A 76 13.38 -3.72 -0.04
N GLU A 77 12.10 -3.97 0.21
CA GLU A 77 11.54 -5.32 0.33
C GLU A 77 11.79 -6.16 -0.92
N GLN A 78 11.50 -5.61 -2.10
CA GLN A 78 11.72 -6.32 -3.35
C GLN A 78 13.22 -6.64 -3.57
N THR A 79 14.10 -5.70 -3.21
CA THR A 79 15.56 -5.95 -3.29
C THR A 79 16.00 -7.07 -2.35
N GLU A 80 15.50 -7.11 -1.12
CA GLU A 80 15.81 -8.22 -0.19
C GLU A 80 15.32 -9.57 -0.74
N ILE A 81 14.13 -9.59 -1.36
CA ILE A 81 13.59 -10.80 -1.99
C ILE A 81 14.45 -11.22 -3.19
N ASP A 82 14.77 -10.29 -4.09
CA ASP A 82 15.51 -10.58 -5.34
C ASP A 82 16.97 -11.01 -5.08
N GLU A 83 17.57 -10.49 -4.01
CA GLU A 83 18.91 -10.87 -3.56
C GLU A 83 18.94 -12.16 -2.71
N GLY A 84 17.80 -12.84 -2.58
CA GLY A 84 17.71 -14.14 -1.90
C GLY A 84 17.65 -14.09 -0.37
N ARG A 85 17.43 -12.90 0.21
CA ARG A 85 17.22 -12.72 1.65
C ARG A 85 15.73 -12.72 2.04
N GLY A 86 14.85 -13.14 1.13
CA GLY A 86 13.45 -13.47 1.40
C GLY A 86 13.24 -14.97 1.63
N VAL A 87 12.04 -15.34 2.05
CA VAL A 87 11.56 -16.72 2.14
C VAL A 87 10.30 -16.85 1.29
N ASP A 88 10.28 -17.75 0.33
CA ASP A 88 9.15 -17.98 -0.58
C ASP A 88 8.63 -16.68 -1.26
N GLY A 89 9.58 -15.79 -1.63
CA GLY A 89 9.26 -14.50 -2.26
C GLY A 89 8.65 -13.48 -1.31
N CYS A 90 8.94 -13.57 -0.02
CA CYS A 90 8.41 -12.68 1.03
C CYS A 90 9.52 -12.23 1.98
N VAL A 91 9.31 -11.09 2.59
CA VAL A 91 9.98 -10.64 3.82
C VAL A 91 8.97 -10.69 4.98
N PHE A 92 9.33 -10.20 6.16
CA PHE A 92 8.49 -10.34 7.33
C PHE A 92 8.24 -9.02 8.03
N LEU A 93 7.00 -8.85 8.53
CA LEU A 93 6.63 -7.81 9.47
C LEU A 93 6.68 -8.40 10.89
N ASP A 94 7.55 -7.87 11.73
CA ASP A 94 7.80 -8.35 13.09
C ASP A 94 7.23 -7.39 14.14
N LEU A 95 6.32 -7.90 14.97
CA LEU A 95 5.65 -7.16 16.04
C LEU A 95 5.95 -7.74 17.43
N ARG A 96 6.71 -8.83 17.51
CA ARG A 96 6.93 -9.58 18.76
C ARG A 96 7.44 -8.71 19.91
N HIS A 97 8.30 -7.73 19.61
CA HIS A 97 8.89 -6.82 20.59
C HIS A 97 7.88 -5.85 21.21
N LEU A 98 6.73 -5.61 20.57
CA LEU A 98 5.66 -4.75 21.09
C LEU A 98 4.89 -5.43 22.25
N GLY A 99 4.90 -6.76 22.27
CA GLY A 99 4.24 -7.56 23.30
C GLY A 99 2.74 -7.75 23.05
N LYS A 100 2.22 -8.87 23.56
CA LYS A 100 0.87 -9.34 23.30
C LYS A 100 -0.22 -8.30 23.63
N LYS A 101 -0.13 -7.71 24.82
CA LYS A 101 -1.11 -6.72 25.28
C LYS A 101 -1.20 -5.51 24.37
N PHE A 102 -0.05 -5.00 23.91
CA PHE A 102 -0.03 -3.85 22.99
C PHE A 102 -0.69 -4.20 21.65
N ILE A 103 -0.38 -5.39 21.12
CA ILE A 103 -0.95 -5.88 19.86
C ILE A 103 -2.47 -6.01 19.96
N GLU A 104 -2.98 -6.62 21.04
CA GLU A 104 -4.41 -6.76 21.28
C GLU A 104 -5.13 -5.41 21.42
N ASP A 105 -4.56 -4.46 22.15
CA ASP A 105 -5.17 -3.16 22.41
C ASP A 105 -5.15 -2.21 21.19
N ARG A 106 -4.08 -2.24 20.39
CA ARG A 106 -3.84 -1.26 19.30
C ARG A 106 -4.00 -1.84 17.91
N LEU A 107 -3.68 -3.11 17.73
CA LEU A 107 -3.59 -3.79 16.44
C LEU A 107 -4.48 -5.04 16.39
N GLY A 108 -5.55 -5.09 17.19
CA GLY A 108 -6.44 -6.25 17.31
C GLY A 108 -6.95 -6.74 15.97
N TYR A 109 -7.37 -5.85 15.06
CA TYR A 109 -7.78 -6.23 13.71
C TYR A 109 -6.65 -6.90 12.90
N LEU A 110 -5.42 -6.43 13.05
CA LEU A 110 -4.25 -7.04 12.39
C LEU A 110 -3.99 -8.44 12.94
N GLN A 111 -4.12 -8.63 14.26
CA GLN A 111 -4.02 -9.92 14.92
C GLN A 111 -5.10 -10.90 14.42
N GLU A 112 -6.35 -10.45 14.28
CA GLU A 112 -7.44 -11.27 13.73
C GLU A 112 -7.14 -11.72 12.31
N VAL A 113 -6.70 -10.80 11.42
CA VAL A 113 -6.31 -11.12 10.05
C VAL A 113 -5.15 -12.13 10.01
N ALA A 114 -4.15 -11.96 10.87
CA ALA A 114 -2.99 -12.86 10.93
C ALA A 114 -3.42 -14.27 11.39
N LEU A 115 -4.28 -14.37 12.36
CA LEU A 115 -4.82 -15.66 12.85
C LEU A 115 -5.71 -16.33 11.81
N GLU A 116 -6.65 -15.59 11.21
CA GLU A 116 -7.63 -16.13 10.27
C GLU A 116 -6.98 -16.66 8.99
N PHE A 117 -6.06 -15.88 8.41
CA PHE A 117 -5.50 -16.21 7.09
C PHE A 117 -4.16 -16.95 7.14
N ARG A 118 -3.46 -16.96 8.27
CA ARG A 118 -2.15 -17.58 8.41
C ARG A 118 -1.97 -18.44 9.65
N GLY A 119 -2.89 -18.39 10.61
CA GLY A 119 -2.75 -19.08 11.88
C GLY A 119 -1.57 -18.57 12.71
N ILE A 120 -1.21 -17.29 12.55
CA ILE A 120 -0.06 -16.67 13.19
C ILE A 120 -0.52 -15.75 14.32
N ASP A 121 -0.02 -15.99 15.54
CA ASP A 121 -0.05 -15.01 16.63
C ASP A 121 1.13 -14.05 16.46
N LEU A 122 0.83 -12.76 16.22
CA LEU A 122 1.82 -11.72 15.97
C LEU A 122 2.74 -11.44 17.16
N SER A 123 2.34 -11.85 18.35
CA SER A 123 3.19 -11.77 19.56
C SER A 123 4.26 -12.87 19.62
N GLU A 124 4.08 -13.93 18.83
CA GLU A 124 4.96 -15.10 18.84
C GLU A 124 5.82 -15.23 17.58
N LYS A 125 5.23 -14.87 16.41
CA LYS A 125 5.90 -15.06 15.12
C LYS A 125 5.69 -13.86 14.20
N PRO A 126 6.71 -13.49 13.39
CA PRO A 126 6.55 -12.48 12.37
C PRO A 126 5.63 -12.98 11.24
N ILE A 127 4.91 -12.06 10.60
CA ILE A 127 3.97 -12.38 9.54
C ILE A 127 4.62 -12.15 8.16
N PRO A 128 4.52 -13.09 7.19
CA PRO A 128 5.10 -12.93 5.87
C PRO A 128 4.32 -11.90 5.05
N ILE A 129 5.06 -10.97 4.46
CA ILE A 129 4.55 -9.87 3.64
C ILE A 129 5.35 -9.74 2.35
N LYS A 130 4.75 -9.06 1.39
CA LYS A 130 5.43 -8.61 0.16
C LYS A 130 4.78 -7.35 -0.39
N PRO A 131 5.47 -6.58 -1.24
CA PRO A 131 4.84 -5.47 -1.95
C PRO A 131 3.65 -5.95 -2.79
N GLY A 132 2.52 -5.25 -2.68
CA GLY A 132 1.33 -5.54 -3.46
C GLY A 132 0.74 -4.29 -4.11
N MET A 133 0.12 -4.44 -5.28
CA MET A 133 -0.59 -3.35 -5.93
C MET A 133 -1.68 -2.81 -5.01
N HIS A 134 -1.75 -1.49 -4.87
CA HIS A 134 -2.60 -0.86 -3.88
C HIS A 134 -3.46 0.27 -4.46
N TYR A 135 -2.86 1.19 -5.21
CA TYR A 135 -3.54 2.39 -5.66
C TYR A 135 -3.08 2.79 -7.08
N ILE A 136 -4.03 3.15 -7.93
CA ILE A 136 -3.73 3.73 -9.24
C ILE A 136 -3.73 5.25 -9.12
N MET A 137 -2.59 5.89 -9.41
CA MET A 137 -2.50 7.36 -9.48
C MET A 137 -3.05 7.91 -10.78
N GLY A 138 -3.03 7.11 -11.83
CA GLY A 138 -3.66 7.39 -13.09
C GLY A 138 -5.18 7.33 -13.06
N GLY A 139 -5.83 7.64 -14.16
CA GLY A 139 -7.28 7.55 -14.26
C GLY A 139 -7.90 8.43 -15.34
N ILE A 140 -9.18 8.68 -15.18
CA ILE A 140 -9.98 9.53 -16.08
C ILE A 140 -9.45 10.96 -16.01
N LYS A 141 -9.03 11.51 -17.14
CA LYS A 141 -8.55 12.89 -17.22
C LYS A 141 -9.68 13.87 -16.91
N THR A 142 -9.49 14.69 -15.88
CA THR A 142 -10.42 15.75 -15.47
C THR A 142 -9.70 17.08 -15.31
N ASP A 143 -10.47 18.15 -15.25
CA ASP A 143 -10.02 19.44 -14.74
C ASP A 143 -10.07 19.49 -13.20
N LEU A 144 -9.76 20.66 -12.62
CA LEU A 144 -9.79 20.86 -11.15
C LEU A 144 -11.20 20.76 -10.55
N ASN A 145 -12.25 20.87 -11.35
CA ASN A 145 -13.63 20.73 -10.95
C ASN A 145 -14.18 19.30 -11.16
N GLY A 146 -13.32 18.38 -11.56
CA GLY A 146 -13.70 17.00 -11.88
C GLY A 146 -14.40 16.83 -13.21
N ALA A 147 -14.51 17.88 -14.06
CA ALA A 147 -15.18 17.81 -15.34
C ALA A 147 -14.26 17.12 -16.39
N THR A 148 -14.86 16.25 -17.21
CA THR A 148 -14.19 15.64 -18.35
C THR A 148 -14.36 16.49 -19.62
N ASN A 149 -13.78 16.05 -20.75
CA ASN A 149 -14.03 16.63 -22.07
C ASN A 149 -15.44 16.37 -22.61
N VAL A 150 -16.22 15.48 -21.98
CA VAL A 150 -17.61 15.17 -22.36
C VAL A 150 -18.55 16.01 -21.49
N PRO A 151 -19.37 16.90 -22.08
CA PRO A 151 -20.28 17.75 -21.31
C PRO A 151 -21.24 16.94 -20.42
N GLY A 152 -21.29 17.30 -19.15
CA GLY A 152 -22.13 16.62 -18.14
C GLY A 152 -21.53 15.34 -17.55
N LEU A 153 -20.33 14.95 -17.96
CA LEU A 153 -19.61 13.81 -17.39
C LEU A 153 -18.49 14.29 -16.48
N TYR A 154 -18.53 13.81 -15.23
CA TYR A 154 -17.57 14.14 -14.19
C TYR A 154 -16.95 12.87 -13.61
N ALA A 155 -15.73 12.98 -13.09
CA ALA A 155 -15.09 11.91 -12.35
C ALA A 155 -14.38 12.46 -11.09
N ALA A 156 -14.45 11.69 -10.00
CA ALA A 156 -13.85 12.05 -8.71
C ALA A 156 -13.32 10.81 -7.99
N GLY A 157 -12.47 11.03 -7.00
CA GLY A 157 -11.84 9.95 -6.23
C GLY A 157 -10.72 9.26 -6.97
N GLU A 158 -10.47 7.98 -6.67
CA GLU A 158 -9.35 7.21 -7.22
C GLU A 158 -9.40 7.06 -8.75
N CYS A 159 -10.59 7.00 -9.35
CA CYS A 159 -10.74 6.85 -10.79
C CYS A 159 -10.43 8.11 -11.59
N ALA A 160 -10.35 9.29 -10.94
CA ALA A 160 -10.08 10.58 -11.60
C ALA A 160 -8.61 10.97 -11.52
N ASN A 161 -8.10 11.63 -12.57
CA ASN A 161 -6.72 12.10 -12.61
C ASN A 161 -6.63 13.56 -13.04
N VAL A 162 -6.01 14.37 -12.17
CA VAL A 162 -5.54 15.74 -12.44
C VAL A 162 -4.01 15.85 -12.21
N SER A 163 -3.28 14.73 -12.22
CA SER A 163 -1.82 14.61 -11.97
C SER A 163 -1.34 15.13 -10.61
N VAL A 164 -2.22 15.24 -9.61
CA VAL A 164 -1.85 15.78 -8.28
C VAL A 164 -0.90 14.84 -7.51
N HIS A 165 -0.94 13.55 -7.77
CA HIS A 165 -0.15 12.55 -7.08
C HIS A 165 1.18 12.22 -7.76
N GLY A 166 1.34 12.55 -9.05
CA GLY A 166 2.49 12.10 -9.82
C GLY A 166 2.65 10.58 -9.77
N ALA A 167 3.86 10.10 -9.56
CA ALA A 167 4.20 8.68 -9.54
C ALA A 167 4.06 8.03 -8.13
N ASN A 168 3.81 8.80 -7.08
CA ASN A 168 3.71 8.28 -5.71
C ASN A 168 2.75 9.10 -4.86
N ARG A 169 1.64 8.49 -4.43
CA ARG A 169 0.60 9.14 -3.64
C ARG A 169 0.98 9.15 -2.15
N PRO A 170 1.14 10.31 -1.51
CA PRO A 170 1.26 10.39 -0.06
C PRO A 170 -0.11 10.18 0.60
N VAL A 171 -0.13 9.49 1.75
CA VAL A 171 -1.37 9.10 2.46
C VAL A 171 -2.22 10.30 2.86
N SER A 172 -1.60 11.41 3.24
CA SER A 172 -2.24 12.63 3.72
C SER A 172 -3.13 13.36 2.69
N TYR A 173 -2.91 13.14 1.38
CA TYR A 173 -3.67 13.80 0.31
C TYR A 173 -4.96 13.07 -0.09
N THR A 174 -5.23 11.88 0.44
CA THR A 174 -6.45 11.12 0.12
C THR A 174 -7.71 11.86 0.56
N HIS A 175 -7.63 12.60 1.67
CA HIS A 175 -8.76 13.33 2.22
C HIS A 175 -9.11 14.61 1.45
N LEU A 176 -8.14 15.25 0.80
CA LEU A 176 -8.37 16.50 0.06
C LEU A 176 -9.24 16.28 -1.19
N ARG A 177 -9.10 15.14 -1.88
CA ARG A 177 -9.91 14.84 -3.08
C ARG A 177 -11.33 14.39 -2.80
N ALA A 178 -11.61 13.84 -1.63
CA ALA A 178 -12.96 13.38 -1.27
C ALA A 178 -13.89 14.52 -0.83
N HIS A 179 -13.34 15.70 -0.54
CA HIS A 179 -14.08 16.85 -0.03
C HIS A 179 -14.26 17.99 -1.05
N GLU A 180 -13.68 17.86 -2.26
CA GLU A 180 -13.74 18.90 -3.30
C GLU A 180 -14.85 18.69 -4.33
N THR A 181 -15.78 17.74 -4.09
CA THR A 181 -16.95 17.50 -4.97
C THR A 181 -18.25 17.68 -4.20
#